data_56a529ee46185335dc897099722aef14
#
_entry.id   56a529ee46185335dc897099722aef14
#
_cell.length_a   1.000
_cell.length_b   1.000
_cell.length_c   1.000
_cell.angle_alpha   90.00
_cell.angle_beta   90.00
_cell.angle_gamma   90.00
#
_symmetry.space_group_name_H-M   'P 1'
#
loop_
_entity.id
_entity.type
_entity.pdbx_description
1 polymer ?
#
loop_
_entity_poly.entity_id
_entity_poly.type
_entity_poly.pdbx_seq_one_letter_code
_entity_poly.pdbx_strand_id
1 'polypeptide(L)'
;MPQDLQANKHNAIAFYRSAYLGAPVKAIEKYVGAEYIQHNPIVADGKQAFIDYFIEMAEYKGKTIEFVRAIAEDDLVALHTHQVWPGNDQYVTMDFFRFDDQGKIVEHWDSIQQIPAESKHSNTMY
;
A
#
# COMPACT_ATOMS: atom_id res chain seq x y z
N MET A 1 -11.08 18.02 -13.27
CA MET A 1 -11.57 18.16 -11.89
C MET A 1 -10.41 18.27 -10.94
N PRO A 2 -10.46 19.19 -9.97
CA PRO A 2 -9.41 19.25 -8.96
C PRO A 2 -9.42 17.98 -8.12
N GLN A 3 -8.24 17.59 -7.63
CA GLN A 3 -8.09 16.41 -6.79
C GLN A 3 -8.67 16.68 -5.39
N ASP A 4 -9.41 15.72 -4.87
CA ASP A 4 -9.87 15.76 -3.48
C ASP A 4 -8.81 15.05 -2.62
N LEU A 5 -7.93 15.83 -1.98
CA LEU A 5 -6.78 15.30 -1.25
C LEU A 5 -7.20 14.44 -0.06
N GLN A 6 -8.25 14.81 0.66
CA GLN A 6 -8.71 14.03 1.81
C GLN A 6 -9.33 12.71 1.37
N ALA A 7 -10.13 12.73 0.31
CA ALA A 7 -10.70 11.52 -0.26
C ALA A 7 -9.60 10.59 -0.79
N ASN A 8 -8.58 11.15 -1.46
CA ASN A 8 -7.47 10.36 -1.99
C ASN A 8 -6.68 9.66 -0.85
N LYS A 9 -6.39 10.38 0.24
CA LYS A 9 -5.73 9.75 1.41
C LYS A 9 -6.58 8.62 1.98
N HIS A 10 -7.86 8.87 2.18
CA HIS A 10 -8.78 7.86 2.71
C HIS A 10 -8.82 6.62 1.79
N ASN A 11 -8.92 6.84 0.49
CA ASN A 11 -9.04 5.77 -0.49
C ASN A 11 -7.75 4.96 -0.64
N ALA A 12 -6.58 5.62 -0.57
CA ALA A 12 -5.29 4.92 -0.60
C ALA A 12 -5.15 3.98 0.60
N ILE A 13 -5.49 4.45 1.80
CA ILE A 13 -5.45 3.64 3.02
C ILE A 13 -6.45 2.48 2.92
N ALA A 14 -7.68 2.76 2.52
CA ALA A 14 -8.73 1.74 2.41
C ALA A 14 -8.37 0.68 1.36
N PHE A 15 -7.80 1.10 0.24
CA PHE A 15 -7.32 0.20 -0.81
C PHE A 15 -6.24 -0.75 -0.29
N TYR A 16 -5.21 -0.19 0.33
CA TYR A 16 -4.09 -0.98 0.84
C TYR A 16 -4.56 -1.94 1.94
N ARG A 17 -5.32 -1.43 2.90
CA ARG A 17 -5.83 -2.25 4.00
C ARG A 17 -6.68 -3.40 3.48
N SER A 18 -7.59 -3.14 2.57
CA SER A 18 -8.49 -4.15 2.00
C SER A 18 -7.70 -5.25 1.29
N ALA A 19 -6.74 -4.87 0.45
CA ALA A 19 -5.89 -5.82 -0.26
C ALA A 19 -5.04 -6.64 0.71
N TYR A 20 -4.38 -5.96 1.65
CA TYR A 20 -3.47 -6.58 2.62
C TYR A 20 -4.18 -7.57 3.52
N LEU A 21 -5.41 -7.29 3.92
CA LEU A 21 -6.19 -8.14 4.82
C LEU A 21 -7.01 -9.22 4.10
N GLY A 22 -6.82 -9.40 2.79
CA GLY A 22 -7.31 -10.57 2.07
C GLY A 22 -8.46 -10.35 1.09
N ALA A 23 -8.74 -9.10 0.69
CA ALA A 23 -9.78 -8.78 -0.28
C ALA A 23 -9.23 -8.01 -1.49
N PRO A 24 -8.21 -8.54 -2.21
CA PRO A 24 -7.59 -7.78 -3.31
C PRO A 24 -8.51 -7.55 -4.50
N VAL A 25 -9.43 -8.48 -4.80
CA VAL A 25 -10.38 -8.31 -5.90
C VAL A 25 -11.30 -7.13 -5.62
N LYS A 26 -11.87 -7.07 -4.42
CA LYS A 26 -12.75 -5.95 -4.03
C LYS A 26 -11.99 -4.64 -3.98
N ALA A 27 -10.73 -4.66 -3.53
CA ALA A 27 -9.89 -3.47 -3.49
C ALA A 27 -9.68 -2.91 -4.90
N ILE A 28 -9.33 -3.75 -5.87
CA ILE A 28 -9.16 -3.36 -7.27
C ILE A 28 -10.47 -2.80 -7.84
N GLU A 29 -11.57 -3.52 -7.66
CA GLU A 29 -12.87 -3.12 -8.22
C GLU A 29 -13.32 -1.76 -7.69
N LYS A 30 -13.09 -1.49 -6.42
CA LYS A 30 -13.60 -0.28 -5.77
C LYS A 30 -12.69 0.93 -5.96
N TYR A 31 -11.38 0.75 -5.93
CA TYR A 31 -10.44 1.88 -5.80
C TYR A 31 -9.55 2.11 -7.00
N VAL A 32 -9.39 1.15 -7.90
CA VAL A 32 -8.48 1.26 -9.04
C VAL A 32 -9.23 1.67 -10.30
N GLY A 33 -8.59 2.52 -11.10
CA GLY A 33 -9.14 3.04 -12.35
C GLY A 33 -8.94 2.11 -13.53
N ALA A 34 -8.70 2.70 -14.71
CA ALA A 34 -8.59 1.92 -15.95
C ALA A 34 -7.35 1.02 -15.99
N GLU A 35 -6.31 1.39 -15.25
CA GLU A 35 -5.03 0.66 -15.25
C GLU A 35 -4.43 0.68 -13.84
N TYR A 36 -3.44 -0.17 -13.61
CA TYR A 36 -2.65 -0.17 -12.37
C TYR A 36 -1.19 -0.42 -12.75
N ILE A 37 -0.41 0.65 -12.81
CA ILE A 37 1.01 0.59 -13.18
C ILE A 37 1.82 0.31 -11.92
N GLN A 38 2.54 -0.81 -11.89
CA GLN A 38 3.30 -1.25 -10.73
C GLN A 38 4.79 -0.99 -10.89
N HIS A 39 5.40 -0.37 -9.87
CA HIS A 39 6.85 -0.13 -9.84
C HIS A 39 7.58 -0.99 -8.80
N ASN A 40 6.88 -1.75 -7.97
CA ASN A 40 7.52 -2.67 -7.03
C ASN A 40 8.13 -3.85 -7.83
N PRO A 41 9.45 -4.08 -7.73
CA PRO A 41 10.12 -5.06 -8.60
C PRO A 41 9.77 -6.51 -8.32
N ILE A 42 9.15 -6.81 -7.18
CA ILE A 42 8.76 -8.19 -6.83
C ILE A 42 7.30 -8.51 -7.12
N VAL A 43 6.54 -7.54 -7.63
CA VAL A 43 5.14 -7.72 -8.04
C VAL A 43 5.05 -7.42 -9.53
N ALA A 44 4.51 -8.34 -10.33
CA ALA A 44 4.35 -8.10 -11.75
C ALA A 44 3.34 -6.97 -12.01
N ASP A 45 3.39 -6.41 -13.21
CA ASP A 45 2.58 -5.24 -13.56
C ASP A 45 1.11 -5.59 -13.76
N GLY A 46 0.24 -4.64 -13.47
CA GLY A 46 -1.18 -4.71 -13.76
C GLY A 46 -2.05 -5.23 -12.63
N LYS A 47 -3.36 -5.13 -12.86
CA LYS A 47 -4.38 -5.46 -11.85
C LYS A 47 -4.37 -6.93 -11.45
N GLN A 48 -4.27 -7.83 -12.41
CA GLN A 48 -4.33 -9.27 -12.12
C GLN A 48 -3.13 -9.71 -11.30
N ALA A 49 -1.94 -9.20 -11.61
CA ALA A 49 -0.73 -9.52 -10.87
C ALA A 49 -0.83 -9.03 -9.41
N PHE A 50 -1.42 -7.85 -9.19
CA PHE A 50 -1.70 -7.34 -7.84
C PHE A 50 -2.63 -8.28 -7.09
N ILE A 51 -3.71 -8.73 -7.72
CA ILE A 51 -4.67 -9.65 -7.12
C ILE A 51 -3.97 -10.96 -6.74
N ASP A 52 -3.21 -11.54 -7.65
CA ASP A 52 -2.50 -12.81 -7.43
C ASP A 52 -1.53 -12.72 -6.26
N TYR A 53 -0.77 -11.62 -6.18
CA TYR A 53 0.18 -11.37 -5.10
C TYR A 53 -0.52 -11.34 -3.73
N PHE A 54 -1.61 -10.60 -3.60
CA PHE A 54 -2.30 -10.47 -2.32
C PHE A 54 -3.17 -11.68 -1.97
N ILE A 55 -3.63 -12.46 -2.94
CA ILE A 55 -4.26 -13.75 -2.67
C ILE A 55 -3.26 -14.70 -2.01
N GLU A 56 -2.03 -14.75 -2.54
CA GLU A 56 -0.97 -15.56 -1.94
C GLU A 56 -0.63 -15.07 -0.53
N MET A 57 -0.51 -13.76 -0.34
CA MET A 57 -0.26 -13.17 0.97
C MET A 57 -1.38 -13.42 1.98
N ALA A 58 -2.61 -13.61 1.54
CA ALA A 58 -3.74 -13.87 2.42
C ALA A 58 -3.61 -15.18 3.20
N GLU A 59 -2.74 -16.08 2.76
CA GLU A 59 -2.44 -17.31 3.49
C GLU A 59 -1.67 -17.06 4.78
N TYR A 60 -0.99 -15.92 4.89
CA TYR A 60 -0.23 -15.56 6.08
C TYR A 60 -1.15 -14.93 7.12
N LYS A 61 -1.63 -15.76 8.06
CA LYS A 61 -2.52 -15.31 9.14
C LYS A 61 -1.75 -14.53 10.20
N GLY A 62 -2.44 -13.61 10.87
CA GLY A 62 -1.87 -12.89 12.00
C GLY A 62 -1.00 -11.70 11.64
N LYS A 63 -0.88 -11.35 10.36
CA LYS A 63 -0.17 -10.14 9.95
C LYS A 63 -0.99 -8.90 10.31
N THR A 64 -0.29 -7.81 10.63
CA THR A 64 -0.91 -6.52 10.95
C THR A 64 -0.30 -5.40 10.13
N ILE A 65 -1.04 -4.32 9.97
CA ILE A 65 -0.57 -3.11 9.32
C ILE A 65 -1.07 -1.88 10.07
N GLU A 66 -0.16 -0.92 10.26
CA GLU A 66 -0.47 0.40 10.79
C GLU A 66 -0.09 1.44 9.75
N PHE A 67 -1.01 2.36 9.44
CA PHE A 67 -0.73 3.50 8.57
C PHE A 67 -0.29 4.66 9.47
N VAL A 68 1.02 4.80 9.60
CA VAL A 68 1.65 5.74 10.54
C VAL A 68 1.36 7.18 10.17
N ARG A 69 1.47 7.49 8.88
CA ARG A 69 1.15 8.82 8.36
C ARG A 69 0.77 8.75 6.89
N ALA A 70 -0.02 9.75 6.46
CA ALA A 70 -0.46 9.89 5.07
C ALA A 70 -0.36 11.36 4.68
N ILE A 71 0.21 11.62 3.51
CA ILE A 71 0.37 12.96 2.95
C ILE A 71 -0.17 12.93 1.53
N ALA A 72 -0.92 13.95 1.14
CA ALA A 72 -1.45 14.09 -0.21
C ALA A 72 -1.10 15.44 -0.79
N GLU A 73 -0.67 15.44 -2.03
CA GLU A 73 -0.37 16.65 -2.81
C GLU A 73 -0.60 16.36 -4.28
N ASP A 74 -1.24 17.28 -4.99
CA ASP A 74 -1.60 17.10 -6.40
C ASP A 74 -2.39 15.80 -6.60
N ASP A 75 -1.94 14.92 -7.47
CA ASP A 75 -2.59 13.62 -7.73
C ASP A 75 -1.92 12.45 -6.98
N LEU A 76 -1.06 12.76 -6.00
CA LEU A 76 -0.26 11.75 -5.29
C LEU A 76 -0.66 11.64 -3.82
N VAL A 77 -0.60 10.42 -3.30
CA VAL A 77 -0.67 10.14 -1.86
C VAL A 77 0.56 9.36 -1.46
N ALA A 78 1.23 9.79 -0.39
CA ALA A 78 2.32 9.06 0.23
C ALA A 78 1.84 8.43 1.53
N LEU A 79 2.11 7.15 1.70
CA LEU A 79 1.80 6.40 2.93
C LEU A 79 3.09 5.88 3.55
N HIS A 80 3.19 6.00 4.88
CA HIS A 80 4.23 5.38 5.67
C HIS A 80 3.58 4.31 6.53
N THR A 81 3.94 3.04 6.35
CA THR A 81 3.31 1.93 7.07
C THR A 81 4.30 1.17 7.93
N HIS A 82 3.78 0.57 9.00
CA HIS A 82 4.49 -0.39 9.82
C HIS A 82 3.72 -1.70 9.78
N GLN A 83 4.40 -2.78 9.42
CA GLN A 83 3.78 -4.08 9.24
C GLN A 83 4.48 -5.12 10.12
N VAL A 84 3.69 -5.98 10.75
CA VAL A 84 4.20 -7.13 11.50
C VAL A 84 3.69 -8.39 10.81
N TRP A 85 4.60 -9.27 10.44
CA TRP A 85 4.30 -10.51 9.74
C TRP A 85 4.34 -11.68 10.72
N PRO A 86 3.74 -12.83 10.37
CA PRO A 86 3.88 -14.03 11.19
C PRO A 86 5.35 -14.36 11.42
N GLY A 87 5.68 -14.76 12.66
CA GLY A 87 7.05 -15.00 13.07
C GLY A 87 7.75 -13.75 13.63
N ASN A 88 6.99 -12.65 13.75
CA ASN A 88 7.44 -11.35 14.28
C ASN A 88 8.43 -10.59 13.37
N ASP A 89 8.56 -10.97 12.11
CA ASP A 89 9.29 -10.15 11.17
C ASP A 89 8.53 -8.85 10.94
N GLN A 90 9.24 -7.72 11.04
CA GLN A 90 8.63 -6.40 10.92
C GLN A 90 9.20 -5.66 9.72
N TYR A 91 8.34 -4.88 9.08
CA TYR A 91 8.68 -4.11 7.88
C TYR A 91 8.16 -2.69 8.00
N VAL A 92 8.86 -1.78 7.35
CA VAL A 92 8.39 -0.42 7.08
C VAL A 92 8.27 -0.27 5.58
N THR A 93 7.19 0.32 5.12
CA THR A 93 7.02 0.65 3.71
C THR A 93 6.77 2.14 3.54
N MET A 94 7.30 2.68 2.44
CA MET A 94 6.99 4.01 1.94
C MET A 94 6.34 3.81 0.58
N ASP A 95 5.07 4.20 0.46
CA ASP A 95 4.28 3.96 -0.74
C ASP A 95 3.81 5.27 -1.35
N PHE A 96 3.79 5.35 -2.68
CA PHE A 96 3.15 6.42 -3.43
C PHE A 96 2.07 5.85 -4.30
N PHE A 97 0.90 6.52 -4.30
CA PHE A 97 -0.20 6.19 -5.20
C PHE A 97 -0.53 7.43 -6.03
N ARG A 98 -0.70 7.24 -7.35
CA ARG A 98 -1.20 8.30 -8.23
C ARG A 98 -2.66 8.04 -8.54
N PHE A 99 -3.45 9.11 -8.53
CA PHE A 99 -4.90 9.09 -8.74
C PHE A 99 -5.25 9.75 -10.09
N ASP A 100 -6.27 9.20 -10.75
CA ASP A 100 -6.83 9.84 -11.94
C ASP A 100 -7.85 10.93 -11.56
N ASP A 101 -8.46 11.56 -12.58
CA ASP A 101 -9.42 12.63 -12.38
C ASP A 101 -10.73 12.16 -11.73
N GLN A 102 -10.97 10.86 -11.68
CA GLN A 102 -12.16 10.27 -11.09
C GLN A 102 -11.91 9.83 -9.63
N GLY A 103 -10.73 10.12 -9.09
CA GLY A 103 -10.39 9.71 -7.73
C GLY A 103 -10.02 8.23 -7.61
N LYS A 104 -9.59 7.60 -8.72
CA LYS A 104 -9.19 6.19 -8.74
C LYS A 104 -7.68 6.07 -8.83
N ILE A 105 -7.13 5.03 -8.19
CA ILE A 105 -5.71 4.72 -8.21
C ILE A 105 -5.34 4.13 -9.56
N VAL A 106 -4.27 4.63 -10.16
CA VAL A 106 -3.79 4.16 -11.47
C VAL A 106 -2.31 3.80 -11.49
N GLU A 107 -1.56 4.13 -10.42
CA GLU A 107 -0.12 3.88 -10.40
C GLU A 107 0.39 3.79 -8.96
N HIS A 108 1.39 2.94 -8.73
CA HIS A 108 1.94 2.68 -7.41
C HIS A 108 3.45 2.51 -7.44
N TRP A 109 4.13 3.15 -6.50
CA TRP A 109 5.56 2.97 -6.20
C TRP A 109 5.70 2.62 -4.73
N ASP A 110 6.72 1.84 -4.37
CA ASP A 110 7.06 1.66 -2.97
C ASP A 110 8.54 1.33 -2.77
N SER A 111 8.95 1.46 -1.51
CA SER A 111 10.19 0.89 -0.99
C SER A 111 9.85 0.20 0.32
N ILE A 112 10.33 -1.02 0.47
CA ILE A 112 10.05 -1.87 1.63
C ILE A 112 11.37 -2.24 2.27
N GLN A 113 11.47 -2.04 3.60
CA GLN A 113 12.64 -2.45 4.36
C GLN A 113 12.22 -3.29 5.56
N GLN A 114 12.87 -4.43 5.75
CA GLN A 114 12.74 -5.20 6.98
C GLN A 114 13.43 -4.45 8.10
N ILE A 115 12.76 -4.33 9.25
CA ILE A 115 13.33 -3.64 10.41
C ILE A 115 14.44 -4.52 11.00
N PRO A 116 15.69 -4.02 11.13
CA PRO A 116 16.78 -4.80 11.70
C PRO A 116 16.56 -5.09 13.17
N ALA A 117 17.13 -6.21 13.64
CA ALA A 117 17.10 -6.56 15.06
C ALA A 117 17.86 -5.54 15.94
N GLU A 118 18.88 -4.89 15.36
CA GLU A 118 19.68 -3.90 16.07
C GLU A 118 19.69 -2.56 15.34
N SER A 119 19.70 -1.49 16.12
CA SER A 119 19.74 -0.13 15.60
C SER A 119 20.85 0.67 16.30
N LYS A 120 21.36 1.68 15.62
CA LYS A 120 22.35 2.62 16.18
C LYS A 120 21.75 3.59 17.19
N HIS A 121 20.43 3.60 17.34
CA HIS A 121 19.69 4.51 18.22
C HIS A 121 18.38 3.85 18.65
N SER A 122 17.63 4.52 19.53
CA SER A 122 16.36 4.01 20.06
C SER A 122 15.13 4.50 19.30
N ASN A 123 15.28 5.32 18.27
CA ASN A 123 14.15 5.81 17.47
C ASN A 123 13.66 4.70 16.53
N THR A 124 12.35 4.59 16.36
CA THR A 124 11.76 3.60 15.45
C THR A 124 11.88 4.06 13.99
N MET A 125 11.69 3.13 13.06
CA MET A 125 11.58 3.44 11.64
C MET A 125 10.18 3.91 11.25
N TYR A 126 9.27 3.94 12.21
CA TYR A 126 7.89 4.32 11.97
C TYR A 126 7.38 5.35 12.98
#